data_aaf8015b54edbfb3ba6884723a21174a
#
_entry.id   aaf8015b54edbfb3ba6884723a21174a
#
_cell.length_a   1.000
_cell.length_b   1.000
_cell.length_c   1.000
_cell.angle_alpha   90.00
_cell.angle_beta   90.00
_cell.angle_gamma   90.00
#
_symmetry.space_group_name_H-M   'P 1'
#
loop_
_entity.id
_entity.type
_entity.pdbx_description
1 polymer ?
#
loop_
_entity_poly.entity_id
_entity_poly.type
_entity_poly.pdbx_seq_one_letter_code
_entity_poly.pdbx_strand_id
1 'polypeptide(L)'
;MLDKIFRSIFGGGAKEKPKFYPTQVVGESFHRAELLKVTGCPPKDGYRREFNARLVPERNNKHDKNAVRIEINGLPVGHLGRADAKTYRARNGGEKAKSIQCKARIMSSGTDYGVYLDISLEKQE
;
A
#
# COMPACT_ATOMS: atom_id res chain seq x y z
N MET A 1 -14.95 -20.59 -1.21
CA MET A 1 -13.96 -20.46 -2.14
C MET A 1 -12.89 -19.48 -1.80
N LEU A 2 -13.22 -18.30 -1.47
CA LEU A 2 -12.21 -17.34 -1.12
C LEU A 2 -11.49 -17.68 0.16
N ASP A 3 -12.14 -18.35 1.03
CA ASP A 3 -11.55 -18.73 2.29
C ASP A 3 -10.30 -19.56 2.12
N LYS A 4 -10.21 -20.32 1.05
CA LYS A 4 -9.00 -21.06 0.81
C LYS A 4 -7.82 -20.14 0.66
N ILE A 5 -8.06 -19.04 0.02
CA ILE A 5 -7.01 -18.09 -0.19
C ILE A 5 -6.59 -17.46 1.11
N PHE A 6 -7.55 -17.17 1.95
CA PHE A 6 -7.23 -16.64 3.24
C PHE A 6 -6.39 -17.57 4.06
N ARG A 7 -6.67 -18.84 3.99
CA ARG A 7 -5.90 -19.78 4.77
C ARG A 7 -4.44 -19.78 4.34
N SER A 8 -4.20 -19.67 3.06
CA SER A 8 -2.83 -19.64 2.63
C SER A 8 -2.13 -18.41 3.14
N ILE A 9 -2.82 -17.29 3.22
CA ILE A 9 -2.23 -16.10 3.76
C ILE A 9 -1.89 -16.27 5.22
N PHE A 10 -2.80 -16.83 5.98
CA PHE A 10 -2.55 -17.02 7.38
C PHE A 10 -1.42 -18.00 7.61
N GLY A 11 -1.42 -19.08 6.88
CA GLY A 11 -0.43 -20.09 7.09
C GLY A 11 0.96 -19.61 6.76
N GLY A 12 1.06 -18.72 5.80
CA GLY A 12 2.37 -18.26 5.40
C GLY A 12 2.99 -17.27 6.34
N GLY A 13 2.20 -16.73 7.23
CA GLY A 13 2.70 -15.75 8.13
C GLY A 13 2.87 -14.40 7.46
N ALA A 14 3.54 -13.51 8.16
CA ALA A 14 3.55 -12.11 7.79
C ALA A 14 4.38 -11.79 6.58
N LYS A 15 5.21 -12.71 6.12
CA LYS A 15 6.14 -12.39 5.06
C LYS A 15 5.52 -12.45 3.69
N GLU A 16 4.44 -13.17 3.54
CA GLU A 16 3.83 -13.31 2.22
C GLU A 16 2.84 -12.20 1.98
N LYS A 17 2.86 -11.69 0.77
CA LYS A 17 1.89 -10.69 0.38
C LYS A 17 0.50 -11.30 0.31
N PRO A 18 -0.52 -10.56 0.70
CA PRO A 18 -1.89 -11.03 0.50
C PRO A 18 -2.16 -11.27 -0.98
N LYS A 19 -2.87 -12.33 -1.29
CA LYS A 19 -3.03 -12.76 -2.67
C LYS A 19 -3.73 -11.71 -3.52
N PHE A 20 -4.71 -11.03 -2.96
CA PHE A 20 -5.47 -10.03 -3.71
C PHE A 20 -4.98 -8.61 -3.49
N TYR A 21 -3.86 -8.47 -2.80
CA TYR A 21 -3.28 -7.16 -2.52
C TYR A 21 -1.79 -7.23 -2.83
N PRO A 22 -1.47 -7.30 -4.13
CA PRO A 22 -0.09 -7.66 -4.53
C PRO A 22 0.93 -6.54 -4.38
N THR A 23 0.51 -5.30 -4.25
CA THR A 23 1.45 -4.19 -4.23
C THR A 23 1.68 -3.72 -2.81
N GLN A 24 2.91 -3.81 -2.34
CA GLN A 24 3.27 -3.39 -1.00
C GLN A 24 3.66 -1.92 -1.00
N VAL A 25 3.13 -1.18 -0.05
CA VAL A 25 3.50 0.20 0.18
C VAL A 25 4.82 0.21 0.96
N VAL A 26 5.64 1.22 0.73
CA VAL A 26 6.90 1.37 1.45
C VAL A 26 6.88 2.66 2.26
N GLY A 27 7.78 2.76 3.23
CA GLY A 27 7.91 3.97 4.03
C GLY A 27 6.89 4.09 5.15
N GLU A 28 6.16 3.02 5.47
CA GLU A 28 5.14 3.07 6.52
C GLU A 28 5.73 3.49 7.86
N SER A 29 6.99 3.14 8.12
CA SER A 29 7.59 3.46 9.41
C SER A 29 7.71 4.96 9.63
N PHE A 30 7.70 5.74 8.56
CA PHE A 30 7.73 7.20 8.68
C PHE A 30 6.34 7.79 8.90
N HIS A 31 5.31 6.96 8.88
CA HIS A 31 3.93 7.41 8.98
C HIS A 31 3.17 6.68 10.06
N ARG A 32 3.88 6.31 11.14
CA ARG A 32 3.23 5.56 12.21
C ARG A 32 2.10 6.35 12.87
N ALA A 33 2.28 7.64 13.03
CA ALA A 33 1.24 8.47 13.64
C ALA A 33 -0.02 8.50 12.78
N GLU A 34 0.15 8.61 11.48
CA GLU A 34 -0.98 8.61 10.57
C GLU A 34 -1.66 7.24 10.56
N LEU A 35 -0.86 6.19 10.55
CA LEU A 35 -1.42 4.83 10.57
C LEU A 35 -2.16 4.54 11.87
N LEU A 36 -1.66 5.08 12.97
CA LEU A 36 -2.38 4.96 14.24
C LEU A 36 -3.74 5.62 14.16
N LYS A 37 -3.82 6.80 13.55
CA LYS A 37 -5.10 7.47 13.38
C LYS A 37 -6.04 6.68 12.48
N VAL A 38 -5.51 6.10 11.40
CA VAL A 38 -6.34 5.36 10.47
C VAL A 38 -6.88 4.09 11.12
N THR A 39 -6.02 3.35 11.81
CA THR A 39 -6.41 2.06 12.38
C THR A 39 -7.10 2.18 13.73
N GLY A 40 -6.81 3.24 14.45
CA GLY A 40 -7.37 3.43 15.79
C GLY A 40 -6.68 2.63 16.86
N CYS A 41 -5.57 1.93 16.54
CA CYS A 41 -4.88 1.14 17.54
C CYS A 41 -3.41 0.97 17.15
N PRO A 42 -2.54 0.75 18.14
CA PRO A 42 -1.14 0.45 17.83
C PRO A 42 -1.01 -0.85 17.06
N PRO A 43 0.15 -1.10 16.45
CA PRO A 43 0.37 -2.36 15.78
C PRO A 43 0.05 -3.52 16.72
N LYS A 44 -0.65 -4.51 16.19
CA LYS A 44 -1.19 -5.56 17.01
C LYS A 44 -1.22 -6.83 16.19
N ASP A 45 -0.70 -7.89 16.77
CA ASP A 45 -0.66 -9.18 16.09
C ASP A 45 -2.07 -9.56 15.66
N GLY A 46 -2.18 -9.98 14.41
CA GLY A 46 -3.46 -10.40 13.85
C GLY A 46 -4.33 -9.28 13.33
N TYR A 47 -3.91 -8.03 13.47
CA TYR A 47 -4.68 -6.93 12.90
C TYR A 47 -4.73 -7.06 11.38
N ARG A 48 -5.93 -6.91 10.82
CA ARG A 48 -6.11 -6.96 9.38
C ARG A 48 -7.44 -6.30 9.03
N ARG A 49 -7.38 -5.16 8.34
CA ARG A 49 -8.60 -4.47 7.92
C ARG A 49 -8.37 -3.80 6.59
N GLU A 50 -9.45 -3.64 5.84
CA GLU A 50 -9.43 -2.99 4.55
C GLU A 50 -9.91 -1.55 4.64
N PHE A 51 -9.32 -0.71 3.80
CA PHE A 51 -9.63 0.71 3.71
C PHE A 51 -9.63 1.11 2.26
N ASN A 52 -10.27 2.24 1.97
CA ASN A 52 -10.10 2.86 0.67
C ASN A 52 -8.82 3.67 0.68
N ALA A 53 -8.05 3.54 -0.37
CA ALA A 53 -6.78 4.25 -0.50
C ALA A 53 -6.77 5.07 -1.76
N ARG A 54 -5.87 6.02 -1.80
CA ARG A 54 -5.71 6.89 -2.94
C ARG A 54 -4.24 6.95 -3.30
N LEU A 55 -3.95 6.77 -4.58
CA LEU A 55 -2.60 6.95 -5.10
C LEU A 55 -2.49 8.36 -5.62
N VAL A 56 -1.56 9.13 -5.06
CA VAL A 56 -1.44 10.55 -5.37
C VAL A 56 -0.05 10.82 -5.94
N PRO A 57 0.06 11.01 -7.26
CA PRO A 57 1.37 11.34 -7.84
C PRO A 57 1.88 12.66 -7.30
N GLU A 58 3.11 12.66 -6.85
CA GLU A 58 3.75 13.87 -6.33
C GLU A 58 4.49 14.57 -7.45
N ARG A 59 4.26 15.87 -7.59
CA ARG A 59 4.80 16.58 -8.74
C ARG A 59 6.10 17.30 -8.46
N ASN A 60 6.35 17.62 -7.20
CA ASN A 60 7.52 18.43 -6.85
C ASN A 60 8.48 17.70 -5.94
N ASN A 61 8.51 16.37 -6.04
CA ASN A 61 9.40 15.59 -5.21
C ASN A 61 10.82 15.66 -5.78
N LYS A 62 11.73 16.27 -5.02
CA LYS A 62 13.10 16.46 -5.49
C LYS A 62 13.90 15.18 -5.54
N HIS A 63 13.51 14.20 -4.75
CA HIS A 63 14.27 12.95 -4.65
C HIS A 63 13.80 11.91 -5.65
N ASP A 64 12.55 12.00 -6.09
CA ASP A 64 12.00 11.03 -7.01
C ASP A 64 10.85 11.67 -7.79
N LYS A 65 11.12 12.02 -9.01
CA LYS A 65 10.12 12.68 -9.85
C LYS A 65 8.93 11.78 -10.15
N ASN A 66 9.08 10.48 -9.92
CA ASN A 66 8.01 9.53 -10.15
C ASN A 66 7.25 9.16 -8.88
N ALA A 67 7.55 9.80 -7.76
CA ALA A 67 6.99 9.41 -6.47
C ALA A 67 5.46 9.44 -6.50
N VAL A 68 4.86 8.43 -5.87
CA VAL A 68 3.41 8.32 -5.73
C VAL A 68 3.13 8.08 -4.26
N ARG A 69 2.45 9.02 -3.64
CA ARG A 69 2.08 8.95 -2.22
C ARG A 69 0.80 8.13 -2.08
N ILE A 70 0.73 7.38 -1.01
CA ILE A 70 -0.48 6.61 -0.69
C ILE A 70 -1.17 7.31 0.46
N GLU A 71 -2.46 7.58 0.30
CA GLU A 71 -3.27 8.21 1.35
C GLU A 71 -4.44 7.32 1.71
N ILE A 72 -4.77 7.31 2.99
CA ILE A 72 -5.98 6.67 3.51
C ILE A 72 -6.64 7.70 4.41
N ASN A 73 -7.92 7.96 4.16
CA ASN A 73 -8.67 8.98 4.91
C ASN A 73 -7.98 10.35 4.86
N GLY A 74 -7.34 10.64 3.74
CA GLY A 74 -6.65 11.92 3.57
C GLY A 74 -5.32 12.02 4.26
N LEU A 75 -4.84 10.94 4.89
CA LEU A 75 -3.57 10.95 5.61
C LEU A 75 -2.53 10.15 4.84
N PRO A 76 -1.30 10.65 4.74
CA PRO A 76 -0.26 9.88 4.05
C PRO A 76 0.15 8.70 4.90
N VAL A 77 0.25 7.54 4.28
CA VAL A 77 0.64 6.31 4.98
C VAL A 77 1.87 5.65 4.37
N GLY A 78 2.38 6.21 3.29
CA GLY A 78 3.57 5.68 2.64
C GLY A 78 3.61 6.07 1.19
N HIS A 79 4.42 5.34 0.43
CA HIS A 79 4.61 5.60 -1.00
C HIS A 79 4.66 4.27 -1.74
N LEU A 80 4.47 4.31 -3.04
CA LEU A 80 4.85 3.18 -3.88
C LEU A 80 6.36 3.07 -3.89
N GLY A 81 6.88 1.85 -3.93
CA GLY A 81 8.31 1.65 -4.15
C GLY A 81 8.72 2.27 -5.48
N ARG A 82 10.00 2.57 -5.64
CA ARG A 82 10.46 3.29 -6.83
C ARG A 82 10.07 2.61 -8.13
N ALA A 83 10.23 1.30 -8.20
CA ALA A 83 9.90 0.57 -9.41
C ALA A 83 8.39 0.61 -9.67
N ASP A 84 7.59 0.44 -8.63
CA ASP A 84 6.14 0.47 -8.78
C ASP A 84 5.67 1.86 -9.16
N ALA A 85 6.26 2.90 -8.58
CA ALA A 85 5.91 4.27 -8.91
C ALA A 85 6.18 4.56 -10.37
N LYS A 86 7.32 4.11 -10.85
CA LYS A 86 7.70 4.31 -12.24
C LYS A 86 6.72 3.61 -13.18
N THR A 87 6.34 2.37 -12.83
CA THR A 87 5.38 1.63 -13.62
C THR A 87 4.01 2.31 -13.61
N TYR A 88 3.57 2.76 -12.43
CA TYR A 88 2.30 3.45 -12.32
C TYR A 88 2.27 4.69 -13.21
N ARG A 89 3.33 5.50 -13.13
CA ARG A 89 3.40 6.72 -13.93
C ARG A 89 3.36 6.40 -15.42
N ALA A 90 4.15 5.41 -15.84
CA ALA A 90 4.21 5.06 -17.25
C ALA A 90 2.86 4.61 -17.78
N ARG A 91 2.10 3.90 -16.97
CA ARG A 91 0.81 3.39 -17.41
C ARG A 91 -0.31 4.43 -17.32
N ASN A 92 -0.11 5.51 -16.58
CA ASN A 92 -1.19 6.43 -16.25
C ASN A 92 -0.93 7.86 -16.65
N GLY A 93 -0.04 8.08 -17.60
CA GLY A 93 0.14 9.42 -18.16
C GLY A 93 1.44 10.12 -17.80
N GLY A 94 2.37 9.44 -17.18
CA GLY A 94 3.68 10.03 -16.86
C GLY A 94 3.56 11.20 -15.93
N GLU A 95 4.04 12.34 -16.36
CA GLU A 95 3.98 13.56 -15.54
C GLU A 95 2.56 14.04 -15.35
N LYS A 96 1.65 13.61 -16.20
CA LYS A 96 0.24 14.00 -16.10
C LYS A 96 -0.59 12.96 -15.39
N ALA A 97 0.05 11.97 -14.77
CA ALA A 97 -0.68 10.93 -14.06
C ALA A 97 -1.59 11.55 -13.01
N LYS A 98 -2.78 11.00 -12.91
CA LYS A 98 -3.78 11.49 -11.97
C LYS A 98 -3.92 10.54 -10.80
N SER A 99 -4.52 11.05 -9.73
CA SER A 99 -4.83 10.22 -8.57
C SER A 99 -5.88 9.20 -8.95
N ILE A 100 -5.73 8.00 -8.40
CA ILE A 100 -6.77 6.97 -8.53
C ILE A 100 -7.06 6.41 -7.15
N GLN A 101 -8.20 5.76 -7.05
CA GLN A 101 -8.58 5.08 -5.82
C GLN A 101 -8.41 3.58 -5.97
N CYS A 102 -8.11 2.94 -4.87
CA CYS A 102 -8.04 1.48 -4.82
C CYS A 102 -8.33 1.06 -3.39
N LYS A 103 -8.33 -0.24 -3.15
CA LYS A 103 -8.46 -0.76 -1.80
C LYS A 103 -7.08 -1.01 -1.22
N ALA A 104 -6.97 -0.81 0.08
CA ALA A 104 -5.76 -1.11 0.81
C ALA A 104 -6.10 -2.05 1.95
N ARG A 105 -5.16 -2.92 2.29
CA ARG A 105 -5.28 -3.76 3.48
C ARG A 105 -4.14 -3.40 4.40
N ILE A 106 -4.47 -3.05 5.63
CA ILE A 106 -3.47 -2.81 6.65
C ILE A 106 -3.39 -4.05 7.52
N MET A 107 -2.19 -4.57 7.67
CA MET A 107 -1.93 -5.74 8.49
C MET A 107 -0.85 -5.41 9.49
N SER A 108 -0.80 -6.17 10.56
CA SER A 108 0.24 -5.99 11.55
C SER A 108 0.64 -7.33 12.14
N SER A 109 1.94 -7.46 12.38
CA SER A 109 2.49 -8.64 13.05
C SER A 109 2.79 -8.37 14.51
N GLY A 110 2.39 -7.20 15.02
CA GLY A 110 2.59 -6.86 16.42
C GLY A 110 3.61 -5.76 16.64
N THR A 111 4.50 -5.52 15.69
CA THR A 111 5.52 -4.48 15.85
C THR A 111 5.33 -3.33 14.88
N ASP A 112 4.90 -3.61 13.66
CA ASP A 112 4.77 -2.61 12.62
C ASP A 112 3.51 -2.84 11.82
N TYR A 113 3.08 -1.81 11.12
CA TYR A 113 2.01 -1.93 10.14
C TYR A 113 2.59 -2.26 8.77
N GLY A 114 1.88 -3.07 8.01
CA GLY A 114 2.14 -3.25 6.59
C GLY A 114 0.91 -2.82 5.82
N VAL A 115 1.12 -2.13 4.70
CA VAL A 115 0.03 -1.65 3.87
C VAL A 115 0.18 -2.25 2.49
N TYR A 116 -0.89 -2.86 1.99
CA TYR A 116 -0.90 -3.56 0.72
C TYR A 116 -2.07 -3.07 -0.11
N LEU A 117 -1.85 -2.90 -1.40
CA LEU A 117 -2.87 -2.36 -2.31
C LEU A 117 -3.37 -3.45 -3.24
N ASP A 118 -4.62 -3.34 -3.65
CA ASP A 118 -5.26 -4.34 -4.51
C ASP A 118 -5.03 -4.08 -5.99
N ILE A 119 -3.95 -3.39 -6.31
CA ILE A 119 -3.57 -3.17 -7.71
C ILE A 119 -2.32 -3.97 -8.02
N SER A 120 -2.17 -4.32 -9.27
CA SER A 120 -1.00 -5.05 -9.73
C SER A 120 -0.16 -4.15 -10.61
N LEU A 121 1.11 -3.98 -10.22
CA LEU A 121 2.05 -3.17 -10.97
C LEU A 121 3.20 -4.00 -11.51
N GLU A 122 3.07 -5.31 -11.43
CA GLU A 122 4.12 -6.16 -11.95
C GLU A 122 4.17 -6.06 -13.46
N LYS A 123 5.37 -6.18 -13.98
CA LYS A 123 5.54 -6.19 -15.40
C LYS A 123 4.82 -7.38 -16.00
N GLN A 124 4.17 -7.13 -17.12
CA GLN A 124 3.55 -8.21 -17.86
C GLN A 124 4.46 -8.63 -18.98
N GLU A 125 4.64 -9.92 -19.14
CA GLU A 125 5.51 -10.45 -20.16
C GLU A 125 4.92 -10.40 -21.54
#